data_37d5569fc195533cf925e841ef789c83
#
_entry.id   37d5569fc195533cf925e841ef789c83
#
_cell.length_a   1.000
_cell.length_b   1.000
_cell.length_c   1.000
_cell.angle_alpha   90.00
_cell.angle_beta   90.00
_cell.angle_gamma   90.00
#
_symmetry.space_group_name_H-M   'P 1'
#
loop_
_entity.id
_entity.type
_entity.pdbx_description
1 polymer ?
#
loop_
_entity_poly.entity_id
_entity_poly.type
_entity_poly.pdbx_seq_one_letter_code
_entity_poly.pdbx_strand_id
1 'polypeptide(L)'
;MIEVNGVDYPVRYSMKALKKFDRKAKVNVFSLSDPSKLSADACAFLCYVGVECGCNFEGVEFDMELHDFEDHITLAHVTQCFDVLGEYSDQKKA
;
A
#
# COMPACT_ATOMS: atom_id res chain seq x y z
N MET A 1 4.16 8.43 5.22
CA MET A 1 3.58 9.17 4.07
C MET A 1 4.41 8.95 2.83
N ILE A 2 3.78 8.96 1.69
CA ILE A 2 4.50 8.93 0.42
C ILE A 2 4.08 10.11 -0.44
N GLU A 3 5.01 10.61 -1.25
CA GLU A 3 4.73 11.69 -2.18
C GLU A 3 4.43 11.09 -3.56
N VAL A 4 3.25 11.38 -4.09
CA VAL A 4 2.83 10.92 -5.40
C VAL A 4 2.37 12.13 -6.18
N ASN A 5 3.02 12.39 -7.32
CA ASN A 5 2.67 13.50 -8.21
C ASN A 5 2.66 14.85 -7.46
N GLY A 6 3.62 15.06 -6.56
CA GLY A 6 3.77 16.32 -5.82
C GLY A 6 2.84 16.47 -4.62
N VAL A 7 2.09 15.45 -4.28
CA VAL A 7 1.18 15.47 -3.14
C VAL A 7 1.58 14.39 -2.14
N ASP A 8 1.66 14.78 -0.87
CA ASP A 8 1.95 13.83 0.21
C ASP A 8 0.67 13.13 0.64
N TYR A 9 0.68 11.80 0.59
CA TYR A 9 -0.45 10.99 1.00
C TYR A 9 -0.11 10.15 2.22
N PRO A 10 -1.02 10.02 3.20
CA PRO A 10 -0.82 9.10 4.30
C PRO A 10 -0.96 7.67 3.82
N VAL A 11 -0.17 6.77 4.40
CA VAL A 11 -0.22 5.33 4.09
C VAL A 11 -0.55 4.59 5.37
N ARG A 12 -1.54 3.72 5.31
CA ARG A 12 -1.98 2.92 6.45
C ARG A 12 -2.51 1.58 5.96
N TYR A 13 -2.27 0.55 6.74
CA TYR A 13 -2.77 -0.78 6.42
C TYR A 13 -3.64 -1.29 7.57
N SER A 14 -4.95 -1.10 7.42
CA SER A 14 -5.91 -1.71 8.32
C SER A 14 -6.19 -3.15 7.86
N MET A 15 -6.84 -3.92 8.69
CA MET A 15 -7.22 -5.28 8.30
C MET A 15 -8.10 -5.28 7.05
N LYS A 16 -8.95 -4.28 6.91
CA LYS A 16 -9.81 -4.14 5.72
C LYS A 16 -8.97 -3.94 4.46
N ALA A 17 -7.93 -3.10 4.54
CA ALA A 17 -7.04 -2.87 3.41
C ALA A 17 -6.27 -4.13 3.04
N LEU A 18 -5.79 -4.88 4.03
CA LEU A 18 -5.06 -6.11 3.81
C LEU A 18 -5.94 -7.18 3.17
N LYS A 19 -7.19 -7.29 3.61
CA LYS A 19 -8.15 -8.21 3.00
C LYS A 19 -8.42 -7.87 1.54
N LYS A 20 -8.54 -6.60 1.24
CA LYS A 20 -8.76 -6.14 -0.13
C LYS A 20 -7.57 -6.52 -1.02
N PHE A 21 -6.36 -6.32 -0.51
CA PHE A 21 -5.15 -6.69 -1.23
C PHE A 21 -5.09 -8.21 -1.46
N ASP A 22 -5.31 -9.00 -0.42
CA ASP A 22 -5.25 -10.47 -0.52
C ASP A 22 -6.22 -11.00 -1.57
N ARG A 23 -7.42 -10.44 -1.63
CA ARG A 23 -8.43 -10.89 -2.57
C ARG A 23 -8.02 -10.67 -4.02
N LYS A 24 -7.45 -9.51 -4.30
CA LYS A 24 -7.07 -9.17 -5.67
C LYS A 24 -5.76 -9.81 -6.07
N ALA A 25 -4.76 -9.76 -5.22
CA ALA A 25 -3.44 -10.28 -5.51
C ALA A 25 -3.36 -11.80 -5.35
N LYS A 26 -4.30 -12.38 -4.59
CA LYS A 26 -4.31 -13.81 -4.27
C LYS A 26 -3.03 -14.25 -3.57
N VAL A 27 -2.54 -13.38 -2.70
CA VAL A 27 -1.30 -13.59 -1.94
C VAL A 27 -1.59 -13.30 -0.49
N ASN A 28 -1.08 -14.14 0.41
CA ASN A 28 -1.18 -13.90 1.85
C ASN A 28 -0.18 -12.83 2.23
N VAL A 29 -0.66 -11.63 2.53
CA VAL A 29 0.19 -10.48 2.85
C VAL A 29 1.08 -10.75 4.08
N PHE A 30 0.62 -11.56 5.02
CA PHE A 30 1.40 -11.85 6.22
C PHE A 30 2.61 -12.75 5.96
N SER A 31 2.65 -13.41 4.82
CA SER A 31 3.80 -14.22 4.43
C SER A 31 4.79 -13.45 3.56
N LEU A 32 4.47 -12.20 3.20
CA LEU A 32 5.34 -11.38 2.37
C LEU A 32 6.47 -10.78 3.21
N SER A 33 7.70 -10.99 2.74
CA SER A 33 8.86 -10.39 3.38
C SER A 33 9.70 -9.59 2.38
N ASP A 34 9.39 -9.70 1.10
CA ASP A 34 10.21 -9.17 0.04
C ASP A 34 9.32 -8.73 -1.14
N PRO A 35 9.33 -7.43 -1.50
CA PRO A 35 8.52 -6.95 -2.62
C PRO A 35 8.90 -7.56 -3.96
N SER A 36 10.13 -8.07 -4.10
CA SER A 36 10.55 -8.66 -5.36
C SER A 36 9.80 -9.95 -5.71
N LYS A 37 9.10 -10.53 -4.74
CA LYS A 37 8.30 -11.75 -4.96
C LYS A 37 6.91 -11.45 -5.49
N LEU A 38 6.53 -10.16 -5.55
CA LEU A 38 5.25 -9.75 -6.08
C LEU A 38 5.39 -9.30 -7.53
N SER A 39 4.31 -9.48 -8.29
CA SER A 39 4.25 -8.89 -9.63
C SER A 39 4.19 -7.37 -9.51
N ALA A 40 4.51 -6.66 -10.61
CA ALA A 40 4.39 -5.21 -10.64
C ALA A 40 2.97 -4.76 -10.34
N ASP A 41 1.97 -5.46 -10.88
CA ASP A 41 0.56 -5.16 -10.60
C ASP A 41 0.25 -5.26 -9.12
N ALA A 42 0.73 -6.31 -8.46
CA ALA A 42 0.49 -6.49 -7.03
C ALA A 42 1.18 -5.42 -6.20
N CYS A 43 2.40 -5.05 -6.56
CA CYS A 43 3.12 -3.98 -5.87
C CYS A 43 2.38 -2.65 -5.97
N ALA A 44 1.92 -2.30 -7.16
CA ALA A 44 1.18 -1.07 -7.36
C ALA A 44 -0.13 -1.07 -6.58
N PHE A 45 -0.84 -2.19 -6.58
CA PHE A 45 -2.08 -2.32 -5.85
C PHE A 45 -1.87 -2.24 -4.33
N LEU A 46 -0.79 -2.79 -3.83
CA LEU A 46 -0.45 -2.70 -2.41
C LEU A 46 -0.30 -1.23 -2.00
N CYS A 47 0.42 -0.44 -2.78
CA CYS A 47 0.55 0.99 -2.52
C CYS A 47 -0.80 1.68 -2.58
N TYR A 48 -1.61 1.34 -3.57
CA TYR A 48 -2.91 1.97 -3.77
C TYR A 48 -3.83 1.76 -2.56
N VAL A 49 -3.94 0.53 -2.07
CA VAL A 49 -4.82 0.26 -0.92
C VAL A 49 -4.29 0.91 0.35
N GLY A 50 -2.97 1.02 0.50
CA GLY A 50 -2.37 1.70 1.64
C GLY A 50 -2.69 3.18 1.65
N VAL A 51 -2.59 3.85 0.50
CA VAL A 51 -2.92 5.26 0.37
C VAL A 51 -4.42 5.48 0.57
N GLU A 52 -5.25 4.66 -0.06
CA GLU A 52 -6.69 4.75 0.08
C GLU A 52 -7.11 4.62 1.55
N CYS A 53 -6.56 3.65 2.24
CA CYS A 53 -6.85 3.42 3.65
C CYS A 53 -6.38 4.59 4.51
N GLY A 54 -5.17 5.10 4.26
CA GLY A 54 -4.62 6.23 5.00
C GLY A 54 -5.45 7.48 4.82
N CYS A 55 -5.86 7.77 3.59
CA CYS A 55 -6.69 8.93 3.29
C CYS A 55 -8.05 8.83 3.97
N ASN A 56 -8.67 7.65 3.92
CA ASN A 56 -9.95 7.44 4.60
C ASN A 56 -9.83 7.64 6.10
N PHE A 57 -8.74 7.17 6.69
CA PHE A 57 -8.51 7.29 8.12
C PHE A 57 -8.35 8.75 8.54
N GLU A 58 -7.65 9.54 7.74
CA GLU A 58 -7.36 10.95 8.07
C GLU A 58 -8.37 11.94 7.50
N GLY A 59 -9.37 11.45 6.80
CA GLY A 59 -10.39 12.33 6.21
C GLY A 59 -9.87 13.12 5.01
N VAL A 60 -8.85 12.62 4.34
CA VAL A 60 -8.28 13.24 3.14
C VAL A 60 -8.96 12.63 1.92
N GLU A 61 -9.37 13.48 0.99
CA GLU A 61 -10.00 13.01 -0.24
C GLU A 61 -8.95 12.34 -1.13
N PHE A 62 -9.30 11.16 -1.66
CA PHE A 62 -8.45 10.43 -2.59
C PHE A 62 -9.34 9.82 -3.65
N ASP A 63 -9.34 10.42 -4.84
CA ASP A 63 -10.21 10.02 -5.93
C ASP A 63 -9.46 9.56 -7.18
N MET A 64 -8.15 9.35 -7.06
CA MET A 64 -7.35 8.86 -8.17
C MET A 64 -7.67 7.40 -8.48
N GLU A 65 -7.85 7.08 -9.76
CA GLU A 65 -8.07 5.70 -10.17
C GLU A 65 -6.76 4.93 -10.15
N LEU A 66 -6.86 3.60 -10.03
CA LEU A 66 -5.68 2.74 -9.91
C LEU A 66 -4.72 2.90 -11.10
N HIS A 67 -5.23 2.92 -12.32
CA HIS A 67 -4.33 3.01 -13.47
C HIS A 67 -3.63 4.37 -13.55
N ASP A 68 -4.27 5.44 -13.11
CA ASP A 68 -3.62 6.75 -13.02
C ASP A 68 -2.56 6.76 -11.92
N PHE A 69 -2.88 6.13 -10.80
CA PHE A 69 -1.96 6.00 -9.68
C PHE A 69 -0.69 5.24 -10.11
N GLU A 70 -0.87 4.19 -10.90
CA GLU A 70 0.25 3.38 -11.38
C GLU A 70 1.24 4.18 -12.23
N ASP A 71 0.77 5.22 -12.93
CA ASP A 71 1.64 6.06 -13.74
C ASP A 71 2.60 6.90 -12.89
N HIS A 72 2.27 7.11 -11.63
CA HIS A 72 3.02 8.01 -10.76
C HIS A 72 3.83 7.32 -9.68
N ILE A 73 3.67 6.02 -9.49
CA ILE A 73 4.43 5.30 -8.47
C ILE A 73 5.62 4.58 -9.07
N THR A 74 6.66 4.50 -8.24
CA THR A 74 7.93 3.87 -8.60
C THR A 74 8.26 2.80 -7.57
N LEU A 75 9.35 2.09 -7.81
CA LEU A 75 9.83 1.08 -6.87
C LEU A 75 10.15 1.69 -5.49
N ALA A 76 10.59 2.95 -5.45
CA ALA A 76 10.84 3.63 -4.19
C ALA A 76 9.56 3.76 -3.36
N HIS A 77 8.43 4.07 -3.99
CA HIS A 77 7.13 4.13 -3.31
C HIS A 77 6.74 2.76 -2.76
N VAL A 78 6.96 1.70 -3.55
CA VAL A 78 6.66 0.33 -3.12
C VAL A 78 7.47 -0.01 -1.87
N THR A 79 8.75 0.32 -1.85
CA THR A 79 9.60 0.09 -0.69
C THR A 79 9.09 0.83 0.54
N GLN A 80 8.68 2.07 0.39
CA GLN A 80 8.12 2.84 1.50
C GLN A 80 6.84 2.20 2.04
N CYS A 81 5.98 1.70 1.17
CA CYS A 81 4.75 1.03 1.59
C CYS A 81 5.07 -0.28 2.34
N PHE A 82 6.06 -1.02 1.89
CA PHE A 82 6.48 -2.23 2.60
C PHE A 82 7.05 -1.91 3.97
N ASP A 83 7.75 -0.80 4.12
CA ASP A 83 8.25 -0.37 5.42
C ASP A 83 7.09 -0.11 6.39
N VAL A 84 6.04 0.56 5.93
CA VAL A 84 4.85 0.81 6.74
C VAL A 84 4.17 -0.53 7.10
N LEU A 85 4.05 -1.42 6.15
CA LEU A 85 3.46 -2.74 6.39
C LEU A 85 4.27 -3.52 7.43
N GLY A 86 5.59 -3.43 7.36
CA GLY A 86 6.49 -4.07 8.32
C GLY A 86 6.28 -3.56 9.73
N GLU A 87 6.03 -2.27 9.90
CA GLU A 87 5.76 -1.68 11.20
C GLU A 87 4.53 -2.30 11.85
N TYR A 88 3.47 -2.52 11.08
CA TYR A 88 2.26 -3.15 11.61
C TYR A 88 2.51 -4.61 11.99
N SER A 89 3.31 -5.32 11.19
CA SER A 89 3.68 -6.70 11.52
C SER A 89 4.49 -6.77 12.81
N ASP A 90 5.42 -5.86 13.00
CA ASP A 90 6.25 -5.82 14.20
C ASP A 90 5.40 -5.52 15.44
N GLN A 91 4.42 -4.64 15.31
CA GLN A 91 3.50 -4.36 16.41
C GLN A 91 2.72 -5.59 16.84
N LYS A 92 2.37 -6.46 15.90
CA LYS A 92 1.68 -7.71 16.23
C LYS A 92 2.54 -8.69 16.98
N LYS A 93 3.85 -8.62 16.80
CA LYS A 93 4.79 -9.51 17.50
C LYS A 93 5.06 -9.04 18.93
N ALA A 94 4.85 -7.80 19.17
CA ALA A 94 5.04 -7.23 20.49
C ALA A 94 3.84 -7.48 21.39
#